data_462287ad25cf7a074aef2ef60af0cfde
#
_entry.id   462287ad25cf7a074aef2ef60af0cfde
#
_cell.length_a   1.000
_cell.length_b   1.000
_cell.length_c   1.000
_cell.angle_alpha   90.00
_cell.angle_beta   90.00
_cell.angle_gamma   90.00
#
_symmetry.space_group_name_H-M   'P 1'
#
loop_
_entity.id
_entity.type
_entity.pdbx_description
1 polymer ?
#
loop_
_entity_poly.entity_id
_entity_poly.type
_entity_poly.pdbx_seq_one_letter_code
_entity_poly.pdbx_strand_id
1 'polypeptide(L)'
;MKQSGIDQFSGKRVWVIGASSGIGEACAKALILQGAKVALSSRRAERLDQIALCGDVNQSLVIPLDVTNDEQLQEGYKTILKAWGGIDLLLFVSGMYVPLRADNFDI
;
A
#
# COMPACT_ATOMS: atom_id res chain seq x y z
N MET A 1 14.22 20.52 -13.37
CA MET A 1 14.82 19.62 -13.18
C MET A 1 14.16 18.59 -12.49
N LYS A 2 14.38 17.56 -12.47
CA LYS A 2 13.64 16.71 -11.93
C LYS A 2 14.27 16.09 -10.81
N GLN A 3 13.57 15.63 -9.87
CA GLN A 3 14.08 15.03 -8.82
C GLN A 3 13.96 13.64 -9.01
N SER A 4 14.96 12.93 -9.27
CA SER A 4 14.88 11.56 -9.55
C SER A 4 14.35 10.77 -8.41
N GLY A 5 14.57 11.18 -7.20
CA GLY A 5 14.03 10.45 -6.07
C GLY A 5 12.52 10.46 -6.04
N ILE A 6 11.92 11.54 -6.52
CA ILE A 6 10.49 11.62 -6.53
C ILE A 6 9.90 10.73 -7.60
N ASP A 7 10.57 10.62 -8.74
CA ASP A 7 10.03 9.83 -9.82
C ASP A 7 10.27 8.36 -9.66
N GLN A 8 11.04 7.98 -8.64
CA GLN A 8 11.41 6.61 -8.46
C GLN A 8 10.22 5.68 -8.33
N PHE A 9 9.13 6.14 -7.74
CA PHE A 9 7.98 5.29 -7.53
C PHE A 9 6.85 5.53 -8.52
N SER A 10 7.04 6.41 -9.48
CA SER A 10 6.00 6.68 -10.45
C SER A 10 5.69 5.42 -11.24
N GLY A 11 4.44 5.03 -11.30
CA GLY A 11 4.00 3.83 -11.99
C GLY A 11 4.27 2.53 -11.26
N LYS A 12 4.97 2.57 -10.13
CA LYS A 12 5.22 1.35 -9.37
C LYS A 12 3.96 0.92 -8.64
N ARG A 13 3.83 -0.39 -8.44
CA ARG A 13 2.66 -0.95 -7.77
C ARG A 13 3.07 -1.29 -6.35
N VAL A 14 2.47 -0.61 -5.39
CA VAL A 14 2.88 -0.71 -4.00
C VAL A 14 1.68 -1.15 -3.17
N TRP A 15 1.88 -2.09 -2.28
CA TRP A 15 0.83 -2.51 -1.36
C TRP A 15 1.23 -2.05 0.03
N VAL A 16 0.44 -1.17 0.63
CA VAL A 16 0.70 -0.66 1.97
C VAL A 16 -0.28 -1.32 2.92
N ILE A 17 0.24 -2.18 3.79
CA ILE A 17 -0.57 -2.86 4.80
C ILE A 17 -0.39 -2.11 6.10
N GLY A 18 -1.47 -1.71 6.73
CA GLY A 18 -1.43 -0.82 7.87
C GLY A 18 -1.54 0.63 7.47
N ALA A 19 -2.17 0.89 6.33
CA ALA A 19 -2.19 2.23 5.75
C ALA A 19 -2.93 3.24 6.60
N SER A 20 -3.81 2.79 7.49
CA SER A 20 -4.58 3.74 8.30
C SER A 20 -3.83 4.21 9.55
N SER A 21 -2.65 3.67 9.85
CA SER A 21 -1.87 4.18 10.97
C SER A 21 -1.15 5.44 10.53
N GLY A 22 -0.68 6.24 11.49
CA GLY A 22 -0.04 7.50 11.16
C GLY A 22 1.09 7.37 10.16
N ILE A 23 2.02 6.44 10.39
CA ILE A 23 3.14 6.26 9.49
C ILE A 23 2.68 5.65 8.17
N GLY A 24 1.80 4.66 8.24
CA GLY A 24 1.30 4.03 7.02
C GLY A 24 0.53 4.99 6.15
N GLU A 25 -0.28 5.83 6.77
CA GLU A 25 -1.04 6.83 6.02
C GLU A 25 -0.10 7.83 5.34
N ALA A 26 0.91 8.30 6.07
CA ALA A 26 1.86 9.26 5.50
C ALA A 26 2.63 8.65 4.32
N CYS A 27 3.05 7.40 4.46
CA CYS A 27 3.75 6.72 3.37
C CYS A 27 2.84 6.53 2.17
N ALA A 28 1.58 6.13 2.40
CA ALA A 28 0.66 5.89 1.31
C ALA A 28 0.38 7.19 0.56
N LYS A 29 0.15 8.27 1.27
CA LYS A 29 -0.11 9.55 0.61
C LYS A 29 1.09 10.03 -0.19
N ALA A 30 2.29 9.86 0.36
CA ALA A 30 3.50 10.27 -0.34
C ALA A 30 3.66 9.49 -1.64
N LEU A 31 3.41 8.18 -1.60
CA LEU A 31 3.52 7.35 -2.78
C LEU A 31 2.48 7.72 -3.82
N ILE A 32 1.25 7.97 -3.38
CA ILE A 32 0.19 8.37 -4.29
C ILE A 32 0.56 9.68 -4.98
N LEU A 33 1.09 10.64 -4.23
CA LEU A 33 1.46 11.92 -4.80
C LEU A 33 2.63 11.81 -5.77
N GLN A 34 3.44 10.77 -5.65
CA GLN A 34 4.53 10.53 -6.58
C GLN A 34 4.10 9.76 -7.82
N GLY A 35 2.84 9.42 -7.91
CA GLY A 35 2.35 8.73 -9.09
C GLY A 35 2.38 7.21 -9.02
N ALA A 36 2.63 6.64 -7.84
CA ALA A 36 2.60 5.20 -7.69
C ALA A 36 1.16 4.70 -7.66
N LYS A 37 0.98 3.44 -8.03
CA LYS A 37 -0.29 2.77 -7.80
C LYS A 37 -0.22 2.14 -6.43
N VAL A 38 -1.17 2.45 -5.56
CA VAL A 38 -1.07 2.07 -4.17
C VAL A 38 -2.30 1.30 -3.72
N ALA A 39 -2.09 0.07 -3.30
CA ALA A 39 -3.15 -0.72 -2.67
C ALA A 39 -3.08 -0.45 -1.18
N LEU A 40 -4.21 -0.16 -0.57
CA LEU A 40 -4.30 0.29 0.81
C LEU A 40 -5.06 -0.74 1.63
N SER A 41 -4.43 -1.25 2.67
CA SER A 41 -5.06 -2.27 3.49
C SER A 41 -4.94 -1.95 4.97
N SER A 42 -6.04 -2.09 5.67
CA SER A 42 -6.13 -2.05 7.12
C SER A 42 -7.55 -2.47 7.46
N ARG A 43 -7.90 -2.46 8.73
CA ARG A 43 -9.26 -2.81 9.12
C ARG A 43 -10.22 -1.62 9.04
N ARG A 44 -9.73 -0.42 8.76
CA ARG A 44 -10.56 0.77 8.76
C ARG A 44 -10.86 1.22 7.35
N ALA A 45 -11.88 0.64 6.75
CA ALA A 45 -12.21 0.90 5.35
C ALA A 45 -12.43 2.38 5.05
N GLU A 46 -13.16 3.07 5.93
CA GLU A 46 -13.46 4.46 5.63
C GLU A 46 -12.22 5.33 5.65
N ARG A 47 -11.22 4.97 6.48
CA ARG A 47 -9.98 5.72 6.49
C ARG A 47 -9.20 5.50 5.21
N LEU A 48 -9.23 4.27 4.71
CA LEU A 48 -8.54 3.94 3.46
C LEU A 48 -9.17 4.68 2.30
N ASP A 49 -10.49 4.82 2.30
CA ASP A 49 -11.18 5.55 1.25
C ASP A 49 -10.73 7.01 1.23
N GLN A 50 -10.55 7.60 2.39
CA GLN A 50 -10.09 8.99 2.47
C GLN A 50 -8.68 9.15 1.92
N ILE A 51 -7.81 8.18 2.22
CA ILE A 51 -6.45 8.24 1.72
C ILE A 51 -6.44 8.10 0.20
N ALA A 52 -7.29 7.24 -0.33
CA ALA A 52 -7.35 7.03 -1.77
C ALA A 52 -7.76 8.29 -2.53
N LEU A 53 -8.47 9.20 -1.87
CA LEU A 53 -8.88 10.43 -2.52
C LEU A 53 -7.70 11.39 -2.80
N CYS A 54 -6.52 11.09 -2.28
CA CYS A 54 -5.36 11.93 -2.55
C CYS A 54 -4.86 11.79 -3.99
N GLY A 55 -5.28 10.78 -4.71
CA GLY A 55 -4.84 10.58 -6.08
C GLY A 55 -6.00 10.36 -7.03
N ASP A 56 -5.68 9.87 -8.21
CA ASP A 56 -6.67 9.62 -9.23
C ASP A 56 -7.49 8.40 -8.92
N VAL A 57 -8.66 8.30 -9.50
CA VAL A 57 -9.61 7.26 -9.19
C VAL A 57 -9.05 5.87 -9.47
N ASN A 58 -8.19 5.73 -10.47
CA ASN A 58 -7.63 4.43 -10.80
C ASN A 58 -6.26 4.19 -10.20
N GLN A 59 -5.82 5.06 -9.31
CA GLN A 59 -4.48 4.96 -8.78
C GLN A 59 -4.42 4.10 -7.53
N SER A 60 -5.53 3.94 -6.82
CA SER A 60 -5.54 3.22 -5.56
C SER A 60 -6.54 2.08 -5.56
N LEU A 61 -6.24 1.04 -4.82
CA LEU A 61 -7.17 -0.02 -4.53
C LEU A 61 -7.36 -0.06 -3.02
N VAL A 62 -8.60 0.00 -2.56
CA VAL A 62 -8.89 -0.07 -1.14
C VAL A 62 -9.26 -1.50 -0.82
N ILE A 63 -8.43 -2.16 -0.01
CA ILE A 63 -8.60 -3.57 0.31
C ILE A 63 -8.61 -3.74 1.82
N PRO A 64 -9.76 -3.53 2.45
CA PRO A 64 -9.84 -3.70 3.91
C PRO A 64 -9.59 -5.13 4.29
N LEU A 65 -8.76 -5.34 5.31
CA LEU A 65 -8.51 -6.69 5.78
C LEU A 65 -7.92 -6.65 7.17
N ASP A 66 -7.95 -7.81 7.80
CA ASP A 66 -7.31 -8.02 9.07
C ASP A 66 -6.00 -8.72 8.78
N VAL A 67 -4.88 -8.08 9.10
CA VAL A 67 -3.57 -8.59 8.74
C VAL A 67 -3.24 -9.89 9.46
N THR A 68 -3.94 -10.21 10.53
CA THR A 68 -3.73 -11.47 11.22
C THR A 68 -4.49 -12.63 10.58
N ASN A 69 -5.27 -12.35 9.54
CA ASN A 69 -6.05 -13.37 8.85
C ASN A 69 -5.38 -13.70 7.52
N ASP A 70 -4.76 -14.87 7.44
CA ASP A 70 -4.00 -15.25 6.26
C ASP A 70 -4.86 -15.35 5.01
N GLU A 71 -6.09 -15.80 5.17
CA GLU A 71 -6.97 -15.90 4.01
C GLU A 71 -7.28 -14.54 3.43
N GLN A 72 -7.50 -13.55 4.29
CA GLN A 72 -7.76 -12.21 3.82
C GLN A 72 -6.53 -11.62 3.13
N LEU A 73 -5.35 -11.90 3.64
CA LEU A 73 -4.13 -11.44 3.00
C LEU A 73 -3.98 -12.05 1.60
N GLN A 74 -4.27 -13.33 1.48
CA GLN A 74 -4.17 -13.99 0.19
C GLN A 74 -5.20 -13.46 -0.79
N GLU A 75 -6.41 -13.18 -0.32
CA GLU A 75 -7.44 -12.61 -1.18
C GLU A 75 -7.06 -11.21 -1.64
N GLY A 76 -6.46 -10.44 -0.73
CA GLY A 76 -6.00 -9.10 -1.09
C GLY A 76 -4.92 -9.16 -2.16
N TYR A 77 -3.99 -10.08 -2.02
CA TYR A 77 -2.94 -10.26 -3.00
C TYR A 77 -3.53 -10.64 -4.37
N LYS A 78 -4.49 -11.56 -4.37
CA LYS A 78 -5.14 -11.96 -5.62
C LYS A 78 -5.86 -10.79 -6.26
N THR A 79 -6.48 -9.95 -5.46
CA THR A 79 -7.16 -8.77 -5.98
C THR A 79 -6.17 -7.85 -6.70
N ILE A 80 -5.00 -7.63 -6.11
CA ILE A 80 -3.99 -6.77 -6.72
C ILE A 80 -3.45 -7.40 -7.99
N LEU A 81 -3.19 -8.71 -7.96
CA LEU A 81 -2.71 -9.39 -9.16
C LEU A 81 -3.70 -9.28 -10.30
N LYS A 82 -4.99 -9.41 -9.98
CA LYS A 82 -6.01 -9.33 -11.02
C LYS A 82 -6.10 -7.92 -11.58
N ALA A 83 -5.98 -6.92 -10.73
CA ALA A 83 -6.12 -5.54 -11.17
C ALA A 83 -4.87 -4.99 -11.85
N TRP A 84 -3.70 -5.34 -11.33
CA TRP A 84 -2.45 -4.70 -11.75
C TRP A 84 -1.40 -5.67 -12.27
N GLY A 85 -1.61 -6.94 -12.14
CA GLY A 85 -0.66 -7.93 -12.65
C GLY A 85 0.53 -8.22 -11.76
N GLY A 86 0.67 -7.54 -10.65
CA GLY A 86 1.79 -7.80 -9.75
C GLY A 86 1.97 -6.69 -8.74
N ILE A 87 3.00 -6.83 -7.92
CA ILE A 87 3.34 -5.86 -6.88
C ILE A 87 4.84 -5.64 -6.97
N ASP A 88 5.26 -4.38 -6.94
CA ASP A 88 6.68 -4.05 -6.97
C ASP A 88 7.25 -3.84 -5.59
N LEU A 89 6.42 -3.44 -4.63
CA LEU A 89 6.89 -3.15 -3.28
C LEU A 89 5.79 -3.42 -2.28
N LEU A 90 6.13 -4.08 -1.19
CA LEU A 90 5.20 -4.32 -0.10
C LEU A 90 5.70 -3.58 1.13
N LEU A 91 4.89 -2.69 1.67
CA LEU A 91 5.20 -1.98 2.90
C LEU A 91 4.24 -2.46 3.98
N PHE A 92 4.80 -3.04 5.02
CA PHE A 92 3.99 -3.54 6.11
C PHE A 92 4.22 -2.64 7.31
N VAL A 93 3.21 -1.89 7.71
CA VAL A 93 3.29 -0.97 8.83
C VAL A 93 2.28 -1.40 9.86
N SER A 94 2.74 -1.75 11.03
CA SER A 94 1.83 -2.15 12.09
C SER A 94 1.78 -1.06 13.13
N GLY A 95 0.86 -1.13 14.02
CA GLY A 95 0.76 -0.15 15.08
C GLY A 95 1.99 -0.14 15.97
N MET A 96 2.73 -1.24 16.00
CA MET A 96 3.92 -1.30 16.77
C MET A 96 5.07 -1.31 15.79
N TYR A 97 6.06 -0.51 16.01
CA TYR A 97 7.17 -0.41 15.09
C TYR A 97 8.03 -1.67 15.16
N VAL A 98 8.24 -2.28 14.03
CA VAL A 98 9.10 -3.43 13.93
C VAL A 98 9.99 -3.19 12.71
N PRO A 99 11.30 -3.12 12.87
CA PRO A 99 12.16 -2.85 11.72
C PRO A 99 12.31 -4.12 10.89
N LEU A 100 11.57 -4.17 9.82
CA LEU A 100 11.61 -5.31 8.93
C LEU A 100 12.40 -4.97 7.70
N ARG A 101 13.09 -5.95 7.19
CA ARG A 101 13.80 -5.80 5.94
C ARG A 101 13.15 -6.70 4.93
N ALA A 102 13.49 -6.51 3.68
CA ALA A 102 12.85 -7.25 2.62
C ALA A 102 13.01 -8.76 2.79
N ASP A 103 14.14 -9.19 3.31
CA ASP A 103 14.36 -10.60 3.46
C ASP A 103 13.52 -11.20 4.57
N ASN A 104 12.84 -10.40 5.36
CA ASN A 104 11.95 -10.92 6.38
C ASN A 104 10.56 -11.19 5.86
N PHE A 105 10.31 -10.82 4.63
CA PHE A 105 9.02 -11.05 4.08
C PHE A 105 8.93 -12.30 3.26
N ASP A 106 9.99 -13.04 3.15
CA ASP A 106 9.92 -14.14 2.37
C ASP A 106 9.42 -15.24 3.07
N ILE A 107 8.38 -15.25 3.52
CA ILE A 107 7.87 -16.27 4.26
C ILE A 107 6.85 -17.05 3.57
#